data_89e66de11225237698b67fc268fd70fa
#
_entry.id   89e66de11225237698b67fc268fd70fa
#
_cell.length_a   1.000
_cell.length_b   1.000
_cell.length_c   1.000
_cell.angle_alpha   90.00
_cell.angle_beta   90.00
_cell.angle_gamma   90.00
#
_symmetry.space_group_name_H-M   'P 1'
#
loop_
_entity.id
_entity.type
_entity.pdbx_description
1 polymer ?
#
loop_
_entity_poly.entity_id
_entity_poly.type
_entity_poly.pdbx_seq_one_letter_code
_entity_poly.pdbx_strand_id
1 'polypeptide(L)'
;ALSDSAWASAQLDLDTEKFSLTLTTPFELASVPEQRAYYFGASGGGRGLRLPQLPETLFTLSTHRDFSDVWLRAGDLFDANVNDGIAQADATLTTLFAGRDFGEDILAAFEPEVAFIAVRQEFADTKPQPTIKLPAFAAVFELKQPDSMRRELRRTFQSLVGFLNIVGA
;
A
#
# COMPACT_ATOMS: atom_id res chain seq x y z
N ALA A 1 -2.35 15.61 13.69
CA ALA A 1 -1.10 16.08 13.05
C ALA A 1 -1.31 17.39 12.28
N LEU A 2 -2.28 17.49 11.35
CA LEU A 2 -2.56 18.77 10.65
C LEU A 2 -3.16 19.83 11.58
N SER A 3 -3.94 19.43 12.59
CA SER A 3 -4.54 20.34 13.58
C SER A 3 -3.52 21.04 14.48
N ASP A 4 -2.34 20.47 14.63
CA ASP A 4 -1.30 20.96 15.54
C ASP A 4 -0.19 21.70 14.80
N SER A 5 -0.31 21.77 13.47
CA SER A 5 0.66 22.49 12.63
C SER A 5 0.44 23.99 12.70
N ALA A 6 1.53 24.75 12.82
CA ALA A 6 1.47 26.22 12.86
C ALA A 6 0.92 26.83 11.57
N TRP A 7 1.12 26.15 10.45
CA TRP A 7 0.62 26.56 9.13
C TRP A 7 0.57 25.37 8.17
N ALA A 8 -0.21 25.50 7.13
CA ALA A 8 -0.18 24.60 5.99
C ALA A 8 -0.30 25.42 4.70
N SER A 9 0.41 25.03 3.66
CA SER A 9 0.28 25.63 2.35
C SER A 9 -0.09 24.60 1.31
N ALA A 10 -0.88 25.02 0.32
CA ALA A 10 -1.22 24.24 -0.84
C ALA A 10 -0.89 25.06 -2.09
N GLN A 11 -0.10 24.51 -2.98
CA GLN A 11 0.26 25.10 -4.25
C GLN A 11 -0.24 24.19 -5.38
N LEU A 12 -1.00 24.76 -6.30
CA LEU A 12 -1.47 24.07 -7.51
C LEU A 12 -0.81 24.70 -8.73
N ASP A 13 0.02 23.94 -9.41
CA ASP A 13 0.63 24.32 -10.69
C ASP A 13 -0.12 23.60 -11.82
N LEU A 14 -0.58 24.37 -12.78
CA LEU A 14 -1.29 23.89 -13.96
C LEU A 14 -0.46 24.12 -15.21
N ASP A 15 -0.27 23.06 -15.97
CA ASP A 15 0.35 23.09 -17.29
C ASP A 15 -0.61 22.45 -18.30
N THR A 16 -0.32 22.56 -19.58
CA THR A 16 -1.14 21.99 -20.66
C THR A 16 -1.22 20.46 -20.63
N GLU A 17 -0.22 19.81 -20.05
CA GLU A 17 -0.10 18.34 -20.02
C GLU A 17 -0.26 17.75 -18.63
N LYS A 18 -0.08 18.54 -17.57
CA LYS A 18 -0.10 18.05 -16.20
C LYS A 18 -0.58 19.10 -15.22
N PHE A 19 -1.07 18.61 -14.08
CA PHE A 19 -1.21 19.43 -12.89
C PHE A 19 -0.32 18.88 -11.77
N SER A 20 0.15 19.75 -10.90
CA SER A 20 0.92 19.40 -9.72
C SER A 20 0.30 20.08 -8.50
N LEU A 21 -0.03 19.30 -7.50
CA LEU A 21 -0.50 19.79 -6.20
C LEU A 21 0.57 19.51 -5.15
N THR A 22 1.13 20.57 -4.58
CA THR A 22 2.09 20.49 -3.48
C THR A 22 1.42 20.92 -2.20
N LEU A 23 1.40 20.04 -1.22
CA LEU A 23 0.94 20.32 0.14
C LEU A 23 2.16 20.35 1.06
N THR A 24 2.32 21.46 1.77
CA THR A 24 3.44 21.62 2.70
C THR A 24 2.90 22.00 4.09
N THR A 25 3.40 21.32 5.11
CA THR A 25 3.09 21.61 6.49
C THR A 25 4.35 21.38 7.34
N PRO A 26 4.65 22.21 8.35
CA PRO A 26 5.73 21.92 9.26
C PRO A 26 5.38 20.65 10.04
N PHE A 27 6.35 19.78 10.18
CA PHE A 27 6.21 18.54 10.92
C PHE A 27 7.43 18.33 11.79
N GLU A 28 7.21 18.24 13.10
CA GLU A 28 8.25 17.91 14.06
C GLU A 28 8.02 16.49 14.59
N LEU A 29 8.93 15.56 14.28
CA LEU A 29 8.82 14.18 14.74
C LEU A 29 8.72 14.09 16.27
N ALA A 30 9.36 15.01 16.99
CA ALA A 30 9.30 15.09 18.45
C ALA A 30 7.87 15.37 18.99
N SER A 31 6.98 15.91 18.17
CA SER A 31 5.57 16.13 18.54
C SER A 31 4.68 14.87 18.38
N VAL A 32 5.21 13.81 17.76
CA VAL A 32 4.48 12.58 17.55
C VAL A 32 4.60 11.70 18.79
N PRO A 33 3.49 11.17 19.34
CA PRO A 33 3.54 10.20 20.43
C PRO A 33 4.42 9.00 20.04
N GLU A 34 5.21 8.51 20.99
CA GLU A 34 6.16 7.41 20.78
C GLU A 34 5.46 6.17 20.15
N GLN A 35 4.23 5.89 20.56
CA GLN A 35 3.42 4.78 20.06
C GLN A 35 3.14 4.88 18.55
N ARG A 36 3.23 6.07 17.96
CA ARG A 36 2.97 6.35 16.54
C ARG A 36 4.21 6.72 15.73
N ALA A 37 5.37 6.83 16.37
CA ALA A 37 6.59 7.30 15.72
C ALA A 37 6.99 6.41 14.51
N TYR A 38 6.81 5.09 14.64
CA TYR A 38 7.12 4.12 13.59
C TYR A 38 6.37 4.41 12.27
N TYR A 39 5.15 4.96 12.36
CA TYR A 39 4.33 5.24 11.19
C TYR A 39 4.97 6.25 10.21
N PHE A 40 5.81 7.12 10.70
CA PHE A 40 6.45 8.17 9.92
C PHE A 40 7.83 7.78 9.38
N GLY A 41 8.40 6.69 9.85
CA GLY A 41 9.75 6.25 9.53
C GLY A 41 10.84 7.14 10.16
N ALA A 42 12.09 6.82 9.86
CA ALA A 42 13.23 7.59 10.34
C ALA A 42 13.31 8.97 9.66
N SER A 43 13.75 9.98 10.41
CA SER A 43 13.98 11.33 9.87
C SER A 43 14.97 11.29 8.70
N GLY A 44 14.57 11.87 7.57
CA GLY A 44 15.38 11.88 6.34
C GLY A 44 15.47 10.54 5.61
N GLY A 45 14.82 9.49 6.15
CA GLY A 45 14.61 8.21 5.48
C GLY A 45 13.41 8.27 4.55
N GLY A 46 13.19 7.22 3.80
CA GLY A 46 12.02 7.10 2.94
C GLY A 46 12.23 7.76 1.58
N ARG A 47 12.90 7.04 0.71
CA ARG A 47 12.86 7.34 -0.73
C ARG A 47 11.83 6.43 -1.32
N GLY A 48 10.72 7.02 -1.80
CA GLY A 48 9.73 6.23 -2.50
C GLY A 48 10.32 5.42 -3.65
N LEU A 49 9.72 4.26 -3.94
CA LEU A 49 10.13 3.42 -5.06
C LEU A 49 10.14 4.23 -6.36
N ARG A 50 11.23 4.12 -7.10
CA ARG A 50 11.31 4.64 -8.46
C ARG A 50 10.55 3.70 -9.39
N LEU A 51 9.39 4.15 -9.82
CA LEU A 51 8.60 3.40 -10.76
C LEU A 51 8.99 3.73 -12.21
N PRO A 52 8.98 2.73 -13.11
CA PRO A 52 9.11 3.00 -14.52
C PRO A 52 7.94 3.88 -14.98
N GLN A 53 8.22 4.85 -15.85
CA GLN A 53 7.16 5.58 -16.54
C GLN A 53 6.53 4.64 -17.56
N LEU A 54 5.30 4.24 -17.29
CA LEU A 54 4.51 3.43 -18.22
C LEU A 54 3.68 4.36 -19.11
N PRO A 55 3.53 4.02 -20.41
CA PRO A 55 2.55 4.70 -21.25
C PRO A 55 1.17 4.67 -20.60
N GLU A 56 0.37 5.70 -20.82
CA GLU A 56 -1.01 5.81 -20.30
C GLU A 56 -1.13 5.76 -18.76
N THR A 57 -0.07 6.10 -18.04
CA THR A 57 -0.14 6.23 -16.58
C THR A 57 -1.06 7.39 -16.19
N LEU A 58 -2.08 7.09 -15.40
CA LEU A 58 -3.03 8.06 -14.87
C LEU A 58 -2.60 8.59 -13.50
N PHE A 59 -2.01 7.70 -12.69
CA PHE A 59 -1.64 8.01 -11.32
C PHE A 59 -0.51 7.12 -10.84
N THR A 60 0.41 7.71 -10.10
CA THR A 60 1.44 7.01 -9.33
C THR A 60 1.55 7.62 -7.94
N LEU A 61 1.59 6.77 -6.93
CA LEU A 61 1.87 7.15 -5.55
C LEU A 61 2.99 6.25 -5.04
N SER A 62 4.06 6.85 -4.54
CA SER A 62 5.10 6.14 -3.83
C SER A 62 5.19 6.69 -2.41
N THR A 63 5.20 5.81 -1.42
CA THR A 63 5.19 6.20 -0.01
C THR A 63 5.99 5.22 0.83
N HIS A 64 6.51 5.73 1.95
CA HIS A 64 7.10 4.90 2.99
C HIS A 64 6.00 4.45 3.94
N ARG A 65 5.83 3.14 4.09
CA ARG A 65 4.94 2.53 5.09
C ARG A 65 5.44 1.15 5.45
N ASP A 66 5.86 0.97 6.69
CA ASP A 66 6.10 -0.35 7.23
C ASP A 66 4.74 -1.01 7.54
N PHE A 67 4.27 -1.82 6.59
CA PHE A 67 2.97 -2.48 6.71
C PHE A 67 2.95 -3.54 7.81
N SER A 68 4.09 -4.16 8.12
CA SER A 68 4.21 -5.09 9.25
C SER A 68 3.93 -4.38 10.56
N ASP A 69 4.64 -3.29 10.83
CA ASP A 69 4.42 -2.48 12.03
C ASP A 69 3.00 -1.89 12.10
N VAL A 70 2.46 -1.41 10.97
CA VAL A 70 1.08 -0.90 10.92
C VAL A 70 0.07 -1.99 11.24
N TRP A 71 0.28 -3.21 10.78
CA TRP A 71 -0.58 -4.36 11.04
C TRP A 71 -0.51 -4.80 12.50
N LEU A 72 0.69 -5.07 13.00
CA LEU A 72 0.94 -5.58 14.35
C LEU A 72 0.58 -4.57 15.45
N ARG A 73 0.69 -3.27 15.14
CA ARG A 73 0.43 -2.17 16.05
C ARG A 73 -0.81 -1.36 15.67
N ALA A 74 -1.75 -1.98 15.00
CA ALA A 74 -2.98 -1.34 14.54
C ALA A 74 -3.74 -0.62 15.67
N GLY A 75 -3.70 -1.14 16.89
CA GLY A 75 -4.30 -0.54 18.08
C GLY A 75 -3.77 0.85 18.44
N ASP A 76 -2.55 1.19 18.01
CA ASP A 76 -1.96 2.52 18.23
C ASP A 76 -2.51 3.58 17.23
N LEU A 77 -3.05 3.12 16.10
CA LEU A 77 -3.46 3.98 14.98
C LEU A 77 -4.97 4.06 14.80
N PHE A 78 -5.68 2.97 15.03
CA PHE A 78 -7.07 2.80 14.65
C PHE A 78 -7.98 2.59 15.84
N ASP A 79 -9.27 2.81 15.64
CA ASP A 79 -10.29 2.53 16.64
C ASP A 79 -10.60 1.03 16.76
N ALA A 80 -11.44 0.67 17.75
CA ALA A 80 -11.77 -0.72 18.06
C ALA A 80 -12.41 -1.45 16.85
N ASN A 81 -13.27 -0.79 16.08
CA ASN A 81 -13.97 -1.43 14.96
C ASN A 81 -12.99 -1.83 13.85
N VAL A 82 -12.02 -0.96 13.56
CA VAL A 82 -10.97 -1.24 12.56
C VAL A 82 -10.05 -2.35 13.08
N ASN A 83 -9.68 -2.33 14.36
CA ASN A 83 -8.84 -3.36 14.96
C ASN A 83 -9.52 -4.74 14.98
N ASP A 84 -10.81 -4.80 15.26
CA ASP A 84 -11.57 -6.06 15.18
C ASP A 84 -11.58 -6.61 13.74
N GLY A 85 -11.73 -5.72 12.75
CA GLY A 85 -11.62 -6.09 11.33
C GLY A 85 -10.24 -6.62 10.94
N ILE A 86 -9.17 -5.98 11.44
CA ILE A 86 -7.79 -6.43 11.22
C ILE A 86 -7.56 -7.79 11.88
N ALA A 87 -8.01 -8.01 13.11
CA ALA A 87 -7.86 -9.28 13.80
C ALA A 87 -8.59 -10.42 13.07
N GLN A 88 -9.79 -10.16 12.54
CA GLN A 88 -10.53 -11.13 11.73
C GLN A 88 -9.82 -11.43 10.41
N ALA A 89 -9.28 -10.41 9.75
CA ALA A 89 -8.51 -10.56 8.52
C ALA A 89 -7.21 -11.35 8.79
N ASP A 90 -6.53 -11.09 9.89
CA ASP A 90 -5.31 -11.79 10.29
C ASP A 90 -5.54 -13.30 10.44
N ALA A 91 -6.59 -13.70 11.15
CA ALA A 91 -6.96 -15.11 11.30
C ALA A 91 -7.21 -15.80 9.96
N THR A 92 -7.88 -15.10 9.02
CA THR A 92 -8.17 -15.60 7.68
C THR A 92 -6.89 -15.71 6.84
N LEU A 93 -6.04 -14.68 6.88
CA LEU A 93 -4.80 -14.63 6.13
C LEU A 93 -3.79 -15.65 6.66
N THR A 94 -3.66 -15.82 7.96
CA THR A 94 -2.83 -16.87 8.57
C THR A 94 -3.22 -18.25 8.04
N THR A 95 -4.51 -18.53 7.88
CA THR A 95 -4.98 -19.79 7.28
C THR A 95 -4.57 -19.87 5.81
N LEU A 96 -4.74 -18.80 5.04
CA LEU A 96 -4.38 -18.74 3.62
C LEU A 96 -2.87 -18.92 3.40
N PHE A 97 -2.06 -18.41 4.32
CA PHE A 97 -0.58 -18.52 4.29
C PHE A 97 -0.05 -19.77 5.01
N ALA A 98 -0.89 -20.80 5.14
CA ALA A 98 -0.51 -22.10 5.71
C ALA A 98 0.01 -22.02 7.16
N GLY A 99 -0.60 -21.18 7.96
CA GLY A 99 -0.29 -21.01 9.38
C GLY A 99 0.87 -20.04 9.68
N ARG A 100 1.36 -19.34 8.67
CA ARG A 100 2.35 -18.27 8.89
C ARG A 100 1.65 -17.00 9.34
N ASP A 101 2.26 -16.29 10.27
CA ASP A 101 1.78 -14.99 10.70
C ASP A 101 1.83 -13.98 9.55
N PHE A 102 0.69 -13.30 9.32
CA PHE A 102 0.61 -12.37 8.20
C PHE A 102 1.45 -11.11 8.44
N GLY A 103 1.44 -10.58 9.65
CA GLY A 103 2.23 -9.41 10.03
C GLY A 103 3.72 -9.68 10.12
N GLU A 104 4.10 -10.69 10.94
CA GLU A 104 5.48 -10.98 11.28
C GLU A 104 6.25 -11.71 10.17
N ASP A 105 5.60 -12.61 9.43
CA ASP A 105 6.26 -13.44 8.43
C ASP A 105 6.08 -12.94 7.00
N ILE A 106 4.90 -12.41 6.67
CA ILE A 106 4.56 -12.06 5.29
C ILE A 106 4.80 -10.57 5.05
N LEU A 107 4.18 -9.69 5.84
CA LEU A 107 4.36 -8.25 5.66
C LEU A 107 5.78 -7.81 6.01
N ALA A 108 6.41 -8.40 7.03
CA ALA A 108 7.79 -8.10 7.41
C ALA A 108 8.84 -8.50 6.35
N ALA A 109 8.46 -9.34 5.38
CA ALA A 109 9.35 -9.70 4.27
C ALA A 109 9.50 -8.60 3.20
N PHE A 110 8.66 -7.56 3.25
CA PHE A 110 8.73 -6.43 2.32
C PHE A 110 9.53 -5.27 2.91
N GLU A 111 10.18 -4.52 2.02
CA GLU A 111 10.73 -3.21 2.37
C GLU A 111 9.58 -2.23 2.63
N PRO A 112 9.82 -1.20 3.47
CA PRO A 112 8.75 -0.29 3.87
C PRO A 112 8.34 0.72 2.79
N GLU A 113 8.90 0.62 1.59
CA GLU A 113 8.51 1.41 0.44
C GLU A 113 7.46 0.68 -0.38
N VAL A 114 6.33 1.35 -0.60
CA VAL A 114 5.28 0.84 -1.47
C VAL A 114 4.90 1.86 -2.53
N ALA A 115 4.56 1.38 -3.69
CA ALA A 115 4.02 2.22 -4.73
C ALA A 115 2.73 1.66 -5.32
N PHE A 116 1.85 2.56 -5.69
CA PHE A 116 0.60 2.28 -6.36
C PHE A 116 0.61 2.94 -7.73
N ILE A 117 0.15 2.23 -8.74
CA ILE A 117 0.06 2.70 -10.12
C ILE A 117 -1.35 2.48 -10.62
N ALA A 118 -1.90 3.46 -11.31
CA ALA A 118 -3.10 3.31 -12.12
C ALA A 118 -2.78 3.64 -13.57
N VAL A 119 -3.15 2.76 -14.48
CA VAL A 119 -2.90 2.89 -15.91
C VAL A 119 -4.22 2.80 -16.66
N ARG A 120 -4.38 3.62 -17.70
CA ARG A 120 -5.56 3.51 -18.57
C ARG A 120 -5.54 2.15 -19.27
N GLN A 121 -6.70 1.52 -19.32
CA GLN A 121 -6.91 0.30 -20.08
C GLN A 121 -7.69 0.59 -21.36
N GLU A 122 -7.33 -0.08 -22.42
CA GLU A 122 -8.13 -0.14 -23.64
C GLU A 122 -9.03 -1.36 -23.62
N PHE A 123 -10.31 -1.16 -23.99
CA PHE A 123 -11.33 -2.19 -23.97
C PHE A 123 -11.88 -2.48 -25.38
N ALA A 124 -11.24 -1.94 -26.43
CA ALA A 124 -11.74 -2.08 -27.79
C ALA A 124 -11.92 -3.53 -28.23
N ASP A 125 -10.99 -4.40 -27.83
CA ASP A 125 -10.96 -5.82 -28.19
C ASP A 125 -11.67 -6.75 -27.20
N THR A 126 -12.17 -6.20 -26.08
CA THR A 126 -12.83 -6.98 -25.02
C THR A 126 -14.29 -7.24 -25.39
N LYS A 127 -14.72 -8.51 -25.35
CA LYS A 127 -16.12 -8.90 -25.60
C LYS A 127 -16.63 -9.84 -24.51
N PRO A 128 -17.73 -9.51 -23.80
CA PRO A 128 -18.46 -8.25 -23.87
C PRO A 128 -17.65 -7.08 -23.30
N GLN A 129 -17.88 -5.88 -23.80
CA GLN A 129 -17.25 -4.68 -23.21
C GLN A 129 -17.82 -4.42 -21.81
N PRO A 130 -16.96 -4.12 -20.82
CA PRO A 130 -17.44 -3.79 -19.48
C PRO A 130 -18.26 -2.49 -19.49
N THR A 131 -19.34 -2.47 -18.73
CA THR A 131 -20.19 -1.27 -18.58
C THR A 131 -19.43 -0.14 -17.88
N ILE A 132 -18.55 -0.49 -16.95
CA ILE A 132 -17.67 0.47 -16.24
C ILE A 132 -16.24 0.19 -16.67
N LYS A 133 -15.60 1.20 -17.24
CA LYS A 133 -14.22 1.13 -17.72
C LYS A 133 -13.29 1.64 -16.62
N LEU A 134 -12.82 0.72 -15.80
CA LEU A 134 -11.86 1.03 -14.73
C LEU A 134 -10.42 1.00 -15.26
N PRO A 135 -9.51 1.81 -14.68
CA PRO A 135 -8.07 1.66 -14.91
C PRO A 135 -7.56 0.29 -14.42
N ALA A 136 -6.42 -0.12 -14.94
CA ALA A 136 -5.64 -1.17 -14.29
C ALA A 136 -4.91 -0.60 -13.09
N PHE A 137 -4.92 -1.34 -11.98
CA PHE A 137 -4.22 -0.95 -10.75
C PHE A 137 -3.13 -1.97 -10.43
N ALA A 138 -2.00 -1.48 -9.95
CA ALA A 138 -0.94 -2.31 -9.41
C ALA A 138 -0.43 -1.72 -8.09
N ALA A 139 -0.15 -2.60 -7.12
CA ALA A 139 0.65 -2.30 -5.95
C ALA A 139 2.03 -2.95 -6.12
N VAL A 140 3.07 -2.20 -5.87
CA VAL A 140 4.46 -2.63 -6.04
C VAL A 140 5.14 -2.60 -4.70
N PHE A 141 5.71 -3.73 -4.31
CA PHE A 141 6.46 -3.93 -3.08
C PHE A 141 7.83 -4.50 -3.42
N GLU A 142 8.84 -4.10 -2.70
CA GLU A 142 10.18 -4.69 -2.78
C GLU A 142 10.34 -5.73 -1.69
N LEU A 143 10.94 -6.88 -2.03
CA LEU A 143 11.21 -7.95 -1.08
C LEU A 143 12.60 -7.79 -0.49
N LYS A 144 12.73 -7.84 0.85
CA LYS A 144 14.03 -7.85 1.56
C LYS A 144 14.92 -9.03 1.13
N GLN A 145 14.31 -10.20 0.92
CA GLN A 145 15.01 -11.44 0.55
C GLN A 145 14.25 -12.19 -0.55
N PRO A 146 14.38 -11.76 -1.83
CA PRO A 146 13.57 -12.30 -2.92
C PRO A 146 13.71 -13.81 -3.13
N ASP A 147 14.92 -14.36 -2.97
CA ASP A 147 15.18 -15.77 -3.25
C ASP A 147 14.49 -16.72 -2.25
N SER A 148 14.40 -16.34 -0.99
CA SER A 148 13.72 -17.14 0.03
C SER A 148 12.19 -17.06 -0.09
N MET A 149 11.65 -15.88 -0.41
CA MET A 149 10.20 -15.63 -0.44
C MET A 149 9.52 -15.98 -1.77
N ARG A 150 10.28 -16.02 -2.86
CA ARG A 150 9.72 -16.20 -4.22
C ARG A 150 8.86 -17.46 -4.38
N ARG A 151 9.29 -18.58 -3.82
CA ARG A 151 8.55 -19.86 -3.90
C ARG A 151 7.27 -19.80 -3.07
N GLU A 152 7.34 -19.24 -1.89
CA GLU A 152 6.22 -19.15 -0.96
C GLU A 152 5.14 -18.22 -1.47
N LEU A 153 5.51 -17.02 -1.89
CA LEU A 153 4.57 -16.07 -2.48
C LEU A 153 3.87 -16.64 -3.72
N ARG A 154 4.61 -17.36 -4.58
CA ARG A 154 4.00 -18.04 -5.74
C ARG A 154 2.96 -19.07 -5.30
N ARG A 155 3.28 -19.91 -4.31
CA ARG A 155 2.35 -20.92 -3.78
C ARG A 155 1.11 -20.28 -3.19
N THR A 156 1.30 -19.26 -2.36
CA THR A 156 0.20 -18.55 -1.72
C THR A 156 -0.69 -17.86 -2.74
N PHE A 157 -0.08 -17.21 -3.75
CA PHE A 157 -0.85 -16.58 -4.82
C PHE A 157 -1.69 -17.61 -5.60
N GLN A 158 -1.11 -18.79 -5.89
CA GLN A 158 -1.85 -19.88 -6.53
C GLN A 158 -3.01 -20.39 -5.66
N SER A 159 -2.78 -20.50 -4.35
CA SER A 159 -3.83 -20.88 -3.38
C SER A 159 -4.93 -19.82 -3.30
N LEU A 160 -4.56 -18.54 -3.30
CA LEU A 160 -5.53 -17.44 -3.33
C LEU A 160 -6.38 -17.46 -4.60
N VAL A 161 -5.77 -17.63 -5.76
CA VAL A 161 -6.51 -17.74 -7.04
C VAL A 161 -7.44 -18.94 -7.02
N GLY A 162 -6.99 -20.10 -6.52
CA GLY A 162 -7.82 -21.28 -6.34
C GLY A 162 -9.01 -21.03 -5.42
N PHE A 163 -8.78 -20.37 -4.29
CA PHE A 163 -9.83 -20.00 -3.34
C PHE A 163 -10.86 -19.05 -3.96
N LEU A 164 -10.40 -18.00 -4.62
CA LEU A 164 -11.29 -17.03 -5.28
C LEU A 164 -12.13 -17.67 -6.40
N ASN A 165 -11.59 -18.62 -7.12
CA ASN A 165 -12.33 -19.36 -8.13
C ASN A 165 -13.43 -20.25 -7.53
N ILE A 166 -13.24 -20.77 -6.32
CA ILE A 166 -14.24 -21.57 -5.62
C ILE A 166 -15.35 -20.70 -5.03
N VAL A 167 -14.99 -19.56 -4.45
CA VAL A 167 -15.93 -18.64 -3.78
C VAL A 167 -16.69 -17.77 -4.79
N GLY A 168 -16.11 -17.53 -5.95
CA GLY A 168 -16.71 -16.71 -7.03
C GLY A 168 -17.54 -17.52 -8.05
N ALA A 169 -17.61 -18.82 -7.91
CA ALA A 169 -18.42 -19.71 -8.75
C ALA A 169 -19.81 -19.98 -8.11
#